data_ac5ec1e24caea052c43a9315f3d57e14
#
_entry.id   ac5ec1e24caea052c43a9315f3d57e14
#
_cell.length_a   1.000
_cell.length_b   1.000
_cell.length_c   1.000
_cell.angle_alpha   90.00
_cell.angle_beta   90.00
_cell.angle_gamma   90.00
#
_symmetry.space_group_name_H-M   'P 1'
#
loop_
_entity.id
_entity.type
_entity.pdbx_description
1 polymer ?
#
loop_
_entity_poly.entity_id
_entity_poly.type
_entity_poly.pdbx_seq_one_letter_code
_entity_poly.pdbx_strand_id
1 'polypeptide(L)'
;GCQAGAEVDFQLTATTVTADCKRLQARYTVQAEQDLESQYGDSLADRLRNFMATELRREMQGEVIDQLIANASTTVSWSQTPTGIYTSLDPKIYQETLYDAIQDADNGIFKSADGFRGANWVAGDPDGLLFLEQLQSFNITSDGADRSDSVRGDIDSYSNKFGVANHRYDIWKMRFMPANTLLLGVKSDNPQEVGHIHATYIPVSDLGAFRDP
;
A
#
# COMPACT_ATOMS: atom_id res chain seq x y z
N GLY A 1 -24.44 -3.07 49.44
CA GLY A 1 -24.09 -1.86 48.72
C GLY A 1 -23.97 -2.16 47.26
N CYS A 2 -24.78 -1.54 46.37
CA CYS A 2 -24.62 -1.64 44.94
C CYS A 2 -23.37 -0.84 44.58
N GLN A 3 -22.40 -1.46 43.92
CA GLN A 3 -21.28 -0.74 43.28
C GLN A 3 -21.87 0.16 42.19
N ALA A 4 -21.36 1.41 42.12
CA ALA A 4 -21.68 2.30 41.00
C ALA A 4 -21.27 1.62 39.70
N GLY A 5 -22.20 1.52 38.76
CA GLY A 5 -21.93 0.96 37.44
C GLY A 5 -20.87 1.79 36.71
N ALA A 6 -20.08 1.14 35.85
CA ALA A 6 -19.15 1.84 34.99
C ALA A 6 -19.95 2.77 34.04
N GLU A 7 -19.57 4.04 34.02
CA GLU A 7 -20.16 5.05 33.15
C GLU A 7 -19.38 5.09 31.84
N VAL A 8 -20.07 5.01 30.72
CA VAL A 8 -19.48 5.10 29.39
C VAL A 8 -19.88 6.46 28.83
N ASP A 9 -18.90 7.32 28.60
CA ASP A 9 -19.06 8.62 27.97
C ASP A 9 -18.79 8.52 26.45
N PHE A 10 -19.60 9.20 25.66
CA PHE A 10 -19.47 9.21 24.20
C PHE A 10 -19.06 10.62 23.76
N GLN A 11 -17.82 10.76 23.31
CA GLN A 11 -17.30 12.03 22.82
C GLN A 11 -17.26 12.04 21.28
N LEU A 12 -17.95 12.96 20.66
CA LEU A 12 -17.92 13.18 19.21
C LEU A 12 -16.94 14.31 18.88
N THR A 13 -15.89 13.98 18.12
CA THR A 13 -14.90 14.97 17.67
C THR A 13 -15.04 15.17 16.16
N ALA A 14 -15.22 16.42 15.72
CA ALA A 14 -15.24 16.78 14.31
C ALA A 14 -13.89 17.37 13.90
N THR A 15 -13.30 16.85 12.83
CA THR A 15 -12.04 17.37 12.26
C THR A 15 -12.32 17.95 10.87
N THR A 16 -11.85 19.17 10.62
CA THR A 16 -11.93 19.80 9.30
C THR A 16 -10.81 19.28 8.42
N VAL A 17 -11.16 18.80 7.22
CA VAL A 17 -10.21 18.35 6.21
C VAL A 17 -10.17 19.35 5.07
N THR A 18 -8.97 19.80 4.70
CA THR A 18 -8.75 20.69 3.54
C THR A 18 -8.44 19.82 2.33
N ALA A 19 -9.16 20.05 1.23
CA ALA A 19 -8.92 19.33 -0.02
C ALA A 19 -7.79 19.98 -0.81
N ASP A 20 -6.78 19.20 -1.18
CA ASP A 20 -5.73 19.59 -2.10
C ASP A 20 -6.11 19.24 -3.54
N CYS A 21 -5.84 20.16 -4.47
CA CYS A 21 -6.16 19.99 -5.88
C CYS A 21 -4.91 19.55 -6.64
N LYS A 22 -4.95 18.37 -7.23
CA LYS A 22 -3.89 17.86 -8.12
C LYS A 22 -4.25 18.08 -9.57
N ARG A 23 -3.29 18.56 -10.36
CA ARG A 23 -3.46 18.84 -11.78
C ARG A 23 -2.29 18.27 -12.57
N LEU A 24 -2.60 17.58 -13.64
CA LEU A 24 -1.63 17.10 -14.60
C LEU A 24 -1.96 17.66 -15.98
N GLN A 25 -0.94 18.08 -16.72
CA GLN A 25 -1.09 18.65 -18.05
C GLN A 25 -0.10 17.96 -19.01
N ALA A 26 -0.59 17.50 -20.15
CA ALA A 26 0.23 17.01 -21.23
C ALA A 26 0.08 17.92 -22.47
N ARG A 27 1.13 18.00 -23.27
CA ARG A 27 1.15 18.75 -24.53
C ARG A 27 1.49 17.81 -25.67
N TYR A 28 0.82 17.98 -26.79
CA TYR A 28 1.12 17.27 -28.02
C TYR A 28 0.93 18.15 -29.24
N THR A 29 1.56 17.80 -30.34
CA THR A 29 1.45 18.53 -31.59
C THR A 29 0.37 17.92 -32.47
N VAL A 30 -0.30 18.74 -33.28
CA VAL A 30 -1.32 18.29 -34.26
C VAL A 30 -0.71 17.27 -35.24
N GLN A 31 0.56 17.45 -35.62
CA GLN A 31 1.25 16.53 -36.50
C GLN A 31 1.41 15.15 -35.86
N ALA A 32 1.76 15.07 -34.58
CA ALA A 32 1.86 13.80 -33.86
C ALA A 32 0.50 13.10 -33.77
N GLU A 33 -0.60 13.83 -33.61
CA GLU A 33 -1.96 13.27 -33.62
C GLU A 33 -2.30 12.67 -34.98
N GLN A 34 -2.04 13.41 -36.07
CA GLN A 34 -2.30 12.94 -37.44
C GLN A 34 -1.44 11.73 -37.80
N ASP A 35 -0.18 11.70 -37.41
CA ASP A 35 0.72 10.58 -37.67
C ASP A 35 0.25 9.32 -36.93
N LEU A 36 -0.18 9.44 -35.67
CA LEU A 36 -0.67 8.32 -34.88
C LEU A 36 -2.01 7.79 -35.42
N GLU A 37 -2.93 8.69 -35.75
CA GLU A 37 -4.22 8.31 -36.34
C GLU A 37 -4.06 7.62 -37.69
N SER A 38 -3.13 8.09 -38.52
CA SER A 38 -2.87 7.51 -39.83
C SER A 38 -2.21 6.13 -39.78
N GLN A 39 -1.31 5.91 -38.77
CA GLN A 39 -0.55 4.65 -38.65
C GLN A 39 -1.25 3.59 -37.80
N TYR A 40 -1.94 3.98 -36.76
CA TYR A 40 -2.50 3.07 -35.76
C TYR A 40 -4.02 3.17 -35.61
N GLY A 41 -4.66 4.21 -36.18
CA GLY A 41 -6.10 4.40 -36.07
C GLY A 41 -6.58 4.82 -34.67
N ASP A 42 -5.66 5.24 -33.81
CA ASP A 42 -5.94 5.61 -32.43
C ASP A 42 -5.79 7.11 -32.21
N SER A 43 -6.62 7.65 -31.31
CA SER A 43 -6.53 9.05 -30.88
C SER A 43 -5.38 9.23 -29.88
N LEU A 44 -4.43 10.12 -30.18
CA LEU A 44 -3.36 10.50 -29.28
C LEU A 44 -3.90 11.14 -28.00
N ALA A 45 -4.97 11.92 -28.12
CA ALA A 45 -5.63 12.55 -26.99
C ALA A 45 -6.15 11.54 -25.97
N ASP A 46 -6.78 10.45 -26.42
CA ASP A 46 -7.33 9.42 -25.54
C ASP A 46 -6.23 8.59 -24.87
N ARG A 47 -5.14 8.30 -25.59
CA ARG A 47 -3.97 7.64 -25.00
C ARG A 47 -3.32 8.50 -23.92
N LEU A 48 -3.17 9.80 -24.16
CA LEU A 48 -2.61 10.73 -23.18
C LEU A 48 -3.51 10.88 -21.95
N ARG A 49 -4.84 10.91 -22.15
CA ARG A 49 -5.80 10.94 -21.03
C ARG A 49 -5.64 9.72 -20.12
N ASN A 50 -5.59 8.54 -20.72
CA ASN A 50 -5.42 7.30 -19.98
C ASN A 50 -4.07 7.27 -19.25
N PHE A 51 -3.00 7.71 -19.92
CA PHE A 51 -1.68 7.82 -19.30
C PHE A 51 -1.67 8.80 -18.13
N MET A 52 -2.24 9.99 -18.30
CA MET A 52 -2.33 10.99 -17.24
C MET A 52 -3.19 10.51 -16.07
N ALA A 53 -4.31 9.84 -16.33
CA ALA A 53 -5.14 9.27 -15.27
C ALA A 53 -4.39 8.20 -14.47
N THR A 54 -3.63 7.36 -15.16
CA THR A 54 -2.78 6.35 -14.53
C THR A 54 -1.69 7.00 -13.67
N GLU A 55 -1.02 8.03 -14.19
CA GLU A 55 0.05 8.72 -13.46
C GLU A 55 -0.49 9.45 -12.22
N LEU A 56 -1.67 10.07 -12.33
CA LEU A 56 -2.32 10.71 -11.20
C LEU A 56 -2.70 9.70 -10.10
N ARG A 57 -3.21 8.53 -10.48
CA ARG A 57 -3.50 7.45 -9.52
C ARG A 57 -2.22 6.98 -8.82
N ARG A 58 -1.11 6.88 -9.55
CA ARG A 58 0.20 6.50 -9.01
C ARG A 58 0.68 7.49 -7.96
N GLU A 59 0.62 8.77 -8.29
CA GLU A 59 1.01 9.84 -7.37
C GLU A 59 0.18 9.80 -6.09
N MET A 60 -1.15 9.63 -6.23
CA MET A 60 -2.05 9.50 -5.07
C MET A 60 -1.72 8.26 -4.21
N GLN A 61 -1.43 7.13 -4.83
CA GLN A 61 -1.04 5.92 -4.09
C GLN A 61 0.26 6.11 -3.33
N GLY A 62 1.28 6.74 -3.96
CA GLY A 62 2.55 7.07 -3.29
C GLY A 62 2.34 7.95 -2.07
N GLU A 63 1.54 9.00 -2.21
CA GLU A 63 1.24 9.93 -1.11
C GLU A 63 0.51 9.25 0.07
N VAL A 64 -0.44 8.37 -0.21
CA VAL A 64 -1.11 7.59 0.84
C VAL A 64 -0.11 6.71 1.60
N ILE A 65 0.81 6.05 0.88
CA ILE A 65 1.84 5.22 1.50
C ILE A 65 2.77 6.08 2.37
N ASP A 66 3.21 7.22 1.87
CA ASP A 66 4.07 8.15 2.62
C ASP A 66 3.39 8.64 3.90
N GLN A 67 2.10 8.96 3.83
CA GLN A 67 1.30 9.34 5.00
C GLN A 67 1.16 8.19 6.00
N LEU A 68 0.93 6.98 5.53
CA LEU A 68 0.84 5.80 6.40
C LEU A 68 2.17 5.53 7.11
N ILE A 69 3.29 5.65 6.40
CA ILE A 69 4.63 5.48 6.99
C ILE A 69 4.91 6.58 8.01
N ALA A 70 4.59 7.84 7.67
CA ALA A 70 4.82 8.98 8.56
C ALA A 70 4.01 8.90 9.87
N ASN A 71 2.82 8.29 9.81
CA ASN A 71 1.93 8.15 10.96
C ASN A 71 2.05 6.77 11.66
N ALA A 72 3.01 5.93 11.26
CA ALA A 72 3.23 4.64 11.92
C ALA A 72 3.63 4.84 13.39
N SER A 73 2.88 4.22 14.30
CA SER A 73 3.09 4.38 15.75
C SER A 73 4.23 3.54 16.30
N THR A 74 4.57 2.45 15.64
CA THR A 74 5.60 1.50 16.08
C THR A 74 6.59 1.26 14.97
N THR A 75 7.88 1.31 15.30
CA THR A 75 8.95 0.98 14.37
C THR A 75 9.83 -0.11 14.97
N VAL A 76 9.99 -1.21 14.26
CA VAL A 76 10.88 -2.31 14.61
C VAL A 76 11.97 -2.40 13.54
N SER A 77 13.23 -2.55 13.96
CA SER A 77 14.33 -2.71 13.02
C SER A 77 14.89 -4.12 13.09
N TRP A 78 15.09 -4.72 11.91
CA TRP A 78 15.75 -6.00 11.76
C TRP A 78 16.97 -5.84 10.85
N SER A 79 18.06 -6.57 11.14
CA SER A 79 19.29 -6.52 10.35
C SER A 79 19.46 -7.82 9.59
N GLN A 80 19.76 -7.73 8.30
CA GLN A 80 20.09 -8.91 7.48
C GLN A 80 21.37 -9.60 7.93
N THR A 81 22.30 -8.85 8.53
CA THR A 81 23.57 -9.40 9.01
C THR A 81 23.43 -9.83 10.46
N PRO A 82 23.67 -11.12 10.80
CA PRO A 82 23.65 -11.59 12.17
C PRO A 82 24.66 -10.83 13.04
N THR A 83 24.22 -10.37 14.20
CA THR A 83 25.10 -9.70 15.18
C THR A 83 25.03 -10.39 16.54
N GLY A 84 26.09 -10.24 17.31
CA GLY A 84 26.15 -10.77 18.68
C GLY A 84 26.08 -12.31 18.74
N ILE A 85 25.15 -12.84 19.51
CA ILE A 85 24.98 -14.30 19.73
C ILE A 85 24.49 -15.03 18.47
N TYR A 86 23.97 -14.32 17.51
CA TYR A 86 23.42 -14.90 16.27
C TYR A 86 24.47 -15.13 15.18
N THR A 87 25.72 -14.69 15.36
CA THR A 87 26.79 -14.82 14.35
C THR A 87 27.17 -16.26 14.03
N SER A 88 26.86 -17.19 14.91
CA SER A 88 27.12 -18.65 14.72
C SER A 88 25.92 -19.41 14.18
N LEU A 89 24.79 -18.76 13.95
CA LEU A 89 23.61 -19.40 13.39
C LEU A 89 23.73 -19.61 11.88
N ASP A 90 23.08 -20.66 11.40
CA ASP A 90 22.86 -20.84 9.97
C ASP A 90 22.09 -19.64 9.40
N PRO A 91 22.49 -19.08 8.25
CA PRO A 91 21.83 -17.93 7.65
C PRO A 91 20.32 -18.12 7.44
N LYS A 92 19.87 -19.34 7.14
CA LYS A 92 18.44 -19.63 6.99
C LYS A 92 17.68 -19.56 8.31
N ILE A 93 18.28 -20.08 9.38
CA ILE A 93 17.68 -20.00 10.72
C ILE A 93 17.62 -18.53 11.18
N TYR A 94 18.66 -17.77 10.85
CA TYR A 94 18.66 -16.34 11.17
C TYR A 94 17.57 -15.55 10.42
N GLN A 95 17.30 -15.91 9.17
CA GLN A 95 16.21 -15.28 8.39
C GLN A 95 14.82 -15.48 9.02
N GLU A 96 14.60 -16.59 9.73
CA GLU A 96 13.34 -16.82 10.46
C GLU A 96 13.10 -15.77 11.57
N THR A 97 14.15 -15.13 12.09
CA THR A 97 14.01 -14.03 13.07
C THR A 97 13.36 -12.77 12.49
N LEU A 98 13.29 -12.62 11.16
CA LEU A 98 12.49 -11.58 10.53
C LEU A 98 11.01 -11.71 10.90
N TYR A 99 10.53 -12.96 11.00
CA TYR A 99 9.16 -13.19 11.41
C TYR A 99 8.88 -12.78 12.85
N ASP A 100 9.85 -12.97 13.75
CA ASP A 100 9.75 -12.48 15.14
C ASP A 100 9.65 -10.95 15.17
N ALA A 101 10.44 -10.25 14.33
CA ALA A 101 10.35 -8.79 14.21
C ALA A 101 8.98 -8.32 13.67
N ILE A 102 8.39 -9.06 12.73
CA ILE A 102 7.04 -8.80 12.23
C ILE A 102 6.01 -9.00 13.34
N GLN A 103 6.14 -10.05 14.15
CA GLN A 103 5.25 -10.28 15.29
C GLN A 103 5.38 -9.19 16.36
N ASP A 104 6.58 -8.71 16.61
CA ASP A 104 6.78 -7.59 17.55
C ASP A 104 6.10 -6.30 17.08
N ALA A 105 6.19 -6.00 15.79
CA ALA A 105 5.48 -4.88 15.20
C ALA A 105 3.96 -5.06 15.27
N ASP A 106 3.45 -6.26 15.01
CA ASP A 106 2.04 -6.61 15.13
C ASP A 106 1.52 -6.46 16.57
N ASN A 107 2.30 -6.92 17.56
CA ASN A 107 1.99 -6.70 18.96
C ASN A 107 1.98 -5.20 19.34
N GLY A 108 2.82 -4.40 18.69
CA GLY A 108 2.80 -2.93 18.83
C GLY A 108 1.47 -2.34 18.34
N ILE A 109 0.99 -2.78 17.18
CA ILE A 109 -0.30 -2.37 16.63
C ILE A 109 -1.44 -2.80 17.56
N PHE A 110 -1.43 -4.05 18.01
CA PHE A 110 -2.45 -4.59 18.90
C PHE A 110 -2.56 -3.79 20.21
N LYS A 111 -1.43 -3.37 20.76
CA LYS A 111 -1.38 -2.54 21.99
C LYS A 111 -1.87 -1.11 21.74
N SER A 112 -1.54 -0.51 20.57
CA SER A 112 -1.93 0.85 20.21
C SER A 112 -3.39 0.97 19.82
N ALA A 113 -3.97 -0.09 19.25
CA ALA A 113 -5.37 -0.17 18.84
C ALA A 113 -6.32 -0.61 19.96
N ASP A 114 -5.97 -0.38 21.22
CA ASP A 114 -6.74 -0.78 22.41
C ASP A 114 -7.14 -2.27 22.41
N GLY A 115 -6.32 -3.12 21.76
CA GLY A 115 -6.51 -4.56 21.77
C GLY A 115 -7.60 -5.09 20.83
N PHE A 116 -8.11 -4.28 19.90
CA PHE A 116 -9.15 -4.74 18.98
C PHE A 116 -8.63 -5.75 17.95
N ARG A 117 -7.49 -5.45 17.28
CA ARG A 117 -6.89 -6.34 16.27
C ARG A 117 -5.40 -6.11 16.10
N GLY A 118 -4.68 -7.18 15.73
CA GLY A 118 -3.35 -7.10 15.17
C GLY A 118 -3.37 -6.86 13.66
N ALA A 119 -2.20 -6.73 13.05
CA ALA A 119 -2.04 -6.57 11.62
C ALA A 119 -2.65 -7.72 10.83
N ASN A 120 -3.24 -7.43 9.68
CA ASN A 120 -3.75 -8.42 8.75
C ASN A 120 -3.12 -8.31 7.35
N TRP A 121 -2.34 -7.27 7.08
CA TRP A 121 -1.59 -7.13 5.85
C TRP A 121 -0.19 -6.58 6.09
N VAL A 122 0.71 -6.92 5.18
CA VAL A 122 2.09 -6.43 5.10
C VAL A 122 2.34 -5.93 3.69
N ALA A 123 2.78 -4.69 3.56
CA ALA A 123 3.22 -4.13 2.30
C ALA A 123 4.72 -3.85 2.37
N GLY A 124 5.43 -4.10 1.28
CA GLY A 124 6.85 -3.86 1.23
C GLY A 124 7.37 -3.58 -0.17
N ASP A 125 8.60 -3.07 -0.21
CA ASP A 125 9.34 -2.96 -1.46
C ASP A 125 9.75 -4.35 -1.97
N PRO A 126 10.03 -4.48 -3.28
CA PRO A 126 10.40 -5.78 -3.86
C PRO A 126 11.63 -6.43 -3.23
N ASP A 127 12.62 -5.64 -2.82
CA ASP A 127 13.87 -6.14 -2.26
C ASP A 127 13.71 -6.58 -0.79
N GLY A 128 12.95 -5.80 0.00
CA GLY A 128 12.62 -6.16 1.38
C GLY A 128 11.74 -7.41 1.48
N LEU A 129 10.80 -7.57 0.54
CA LEU A 129 9.95 -8.76 0.49
C LEU A 129 10.67 -10.03 0.03
N LEU A 130 11.80 -9.92 -0.66
CA LEU A 130 12.58 -11.08 -1.09
C LEU A 130 12.97 -11.99 0.09
N PHE A 131 13.31 -11.37 1.24
CA PHE A 131 13.64 -12.14 2.45
C PHE A 131 12.43 -12.85 3.03
N LEU A 132 11.27 -12.22 2.93
CA LEU A 132 10.00 -12.76 3.40
C LEU A 132 9.54 -13.95 2.52
N GLU A 133 9.80 -13.88 1.22
CA GLU A 133 9.53 -14.95 0.26
C GLU A 133 10.36 -16.22 0.52
N GLN A 134 11.54 -16.07 1.13
CA GLN A 134 12.44 -17.18 1.45
C GLN A 134 12.09 -17.92 2.76
N LEU A 135 11.18 -17.36 3.56
CA LEU A 135 10.76 -18.00 4.81
C LEU A 135 9.91 -19.24 4.53
N GLN A 136 10.04 -20.25 5.39
CA GLN A 136 9.23 -21.48 5.28
C GLN A 136 7.74 -21.26 5.52
N SER A 137 7.40 -20.22 6.28
CA SER A 137 6.03 -19.84 6.59
C SER A 137 5.34 -19.06 5.48
N PHE A 138 6.06 -18.72 4.39
CA PHE A 138 5.53 -18.01 3.26
C PHE A 138 4.80 -18.95 2.29
N ASN A 139 3.54 -18.70 2.05
CA ASN A 139 2.76 -19.38 1.03
C ASN A 139 2.46 -18.41 -0.10
N ILE A 140 2.94 -18.72 -1.28
CA ILE A 140 2.48 -18.05 -2.49
C ILE A 140 0.99 -18.36 -2.59
N THR A 141 0.15 -17.34 -2.62
CA THR A 141 -1.25 -17.55 -2.94
C THR A 141 -1.33 -17.94 -4.41
N SER A 142 -1.15 -19.23 -4.67
CA SER A 142 -1.46 -19.77 -5.96
C SER A 142 -2.97 -19.93 -6.02
N ASP A 143 -3.69 -18.88 -6.23
CA ASP A 143 -4.84 -18.95 -7.10
C ASP A 143 -4.27 -19.24 -8.48
N GLY A 144 -3.75 -20.48 -8.61
CA GLY A 144 -3.05 -20.95 -9.80
C GLY A 144 -3.96 -20.97 -11.03
N ALA A 145 -5.26 -20.82 -10.84
CA ALA A 145 -6.22 -20.52 -11.89
C ALA A 145 -6.14 -19.04 -12.34
N ASP A 146 -5.80 -18.13 -11.46
CA ASP A 146 -5.81 -16.69 -11.70
C ASP A 146 -4.45 -16.10 -12.08
N ARG A 147 -3.41 -16.90 -12.18
CA ARG A 147 -2.10 -16.40 -12.62
C ARG A 147 -2.13 -15.81 -14.02
N SER A 148 -3.13 -16.15 -14.82
CA SER A 148 -3.34 -15.55 -16.13
C SER A 148 -4.15 -14.24 -16.11
N ASP A 149 -4.99 -14.04 -15.10
CA ASP A 149 -5.94 -12.92 -15.06
C ASP A 149 -5.65 -11.94 -13.90
N SER A 150 -5.35 -12.41 -12.72
CA SER A 150 -5.14 -11.52 -11.55
C SER A 150 -3.70 -11.02 -11.44
N VAL A 151 -2.70 -11.71 -11.98
CA VAL A 151 -1.33 -11.18 -12.08
C VAL A 151 -1.21 -10.18 -13.24
N ARG A 152 -2.07 -10.26 -14.22
CA ARG A 152 -2.30 -9.21 -15.22
C ARG A 152 -3.40 -8.24 -14.83
N GLY A 153 -4.10 -8.54 -13.74
CA GLY A 153 -5.12 -7.69 -13.18
C GLY A 153 -4.53 -6.34 -12.89
N ASP A 154 -5.04 -5.37 -13.56
CA ASP A 154 -4.73 -3.97 -13.41
C ASP A 154 -3.25 -3.62 -13.58
N ILE A 155 -2.82 -3.51 -14.84
CA ILE A 155 -1.55 -2.86 -15.22
C ILE A 155 -1.43 -1.47 -14.58
N ASP A 156 -2.54 -0.90 -14.15
CA ASP A 156 -2.65 0.39 -13.48
C ASP A 156 -2.39 0.31 -11.97
N SER A 157 -2.36 -0.87 -11.37
CA SER A 157 -2.08 -1.06 -9.95
C SER A 157 -0.60 -1.34 -9.72
N TYR A 158 0.07 -0.47 -8.94
CA TYR A 158 1.47 -0.65 -8.52
C TYR A 158 1.61 -1.54 -7.28
N SER A 159 0.52 -2.03 -6.76
CA SER A 159 0.45 -2.95 -5.63
C SER A 159 -0.19 -4.25 -6.07
N ASN A 160 0.54 -5.34 -5.95
CA ASN A 160 0.02 -6.69 -6.22
C ASN A 160 0.03 -7.51 -4.95
N LYS A 161 -1.10 -8.18 -4.67
CA LYS A 161 -1.13 -9.21 -3.63
C LYS A 161 -0.27 -10.37 -4.11
N PHE A 162 0.78 -10.65 -3.38
CA PHE A 162 1.80 -11.62 -3.79
C PHE A 162 1.65 -12.96 -3.08
N GLY A 163 1.22 -12.95 -1.84
CA GLY A 163 1.13 -14.17 -1.04
C GLY A 163 0.50 -13.95 0.32
N VAL A 164 0.60 -14.98 1.14
CA VAL A 164 0.17 -14.95 2.54
C VAL A 164 1.29 -15.52 3.40
N ALA A 165 1.71 -14.79 4.42
CA ALA A 165 2.64 -15.29 5.41
C ALA A 165 1.86 -15.88 6.60
N ASN A 166 2.22 -17.13 6.95
CA ASN A 166 1.70 -17.85 8.11
C ASN A 166 0.16 -17.87 8.22
N HIS A 167 -0.54 -17.91 7.07
CA HIS A 167 -2.01 -17.86 6.98
C HIS A 167 -2.68 -16.65 7.67
N ARG A 168 -1.89 -15.63 8.02
CA ARG A 168 -2.38 -14.48 8.80
C ARG A 168 -2.23 -13.16 8.06
N TYR A 169 -1.09 -12.93 7.40
CA TYR A 169 -0.78 -11.66 6.78
C TYR A 169 -0.89 -11.75 5.27
N ASP A 170 -1.72 -10.92 4.68
CA ASP A 170 -1.75 -10.68 3.24
C ASP A 170 -0.53 -9.85 2.83
N ILE A 171 0.27 -10.34 1.89
CA ILE A 171 1.50 -9.67 1.48
C ILE A 171 1.27 -8.95 0.15
N TRP A 172 1.61 -7.67 0.17
CA TRP A 172 1.47 -6.77 -0.96
C TRP A 172 2.84 -6.24 -1.39
N LYS A 173 3.16 -6.39 -2.67
CA LYS A 173 4.37 -5.85 -3.26
C LYS A 173 4.08 -4.47 -3.83
N MET A 174 4.77 -3.45 -3.32
CA MET A 174 4.54 -2.05 -3.68
C MET A 174 5.82 -1.39 -4.17
N ARG A 175 5.76 -0.77 -5.35
CA ARG A 175 6.93 -0.15 -5.97
C ARG A 175 7.36 1.17 -5.31
N PHE A 176 6.42 1.88 -4.70
CA PHE A 176 6.68 3.20 -4.09
C PHE A 176 7.10 3.13 -2.63
N MET A 177 7.26 1.94 -2.09
CA MET A 177 7.79 1.78 -0.74
C MET A 177 9.26 2.19 -0.68
N PRO A 178 9.69 2.86 0.40
CA PRO A 178 11.12 3.06 0.66
C PRO A 178 11.86 1.73 0.71
N ALA A 179 13.11 1.72 0.22
CA ALA A 179 13.92 0.50 0.18
C ALA A 179 14.08 -0.14 1.57
N ASN A 180 14.02 -1.46 1.62
CA ASN A 180 14.13 -2.26 2.84
C ASN A 180 13.12 -1.89 3.93
N THR A 181 11.93 -1.46 3.54
CA THR A 181 10.86 -1.10 4.47
C THR A 181 9.67 -2.03 4.29
N LEU A 182 9.16 -2.53 5.41
CA LEU A 182 7.93 -3.28 5.50
C LEU A 182 6.93 -2.47 6.31
N LEU A 183 5.75 -2.24 5.78
CA LEU A 183 4.65 -1.57 6.46
C LEU A 183 3.59 -2.60 6.83
N LEU A 184 3.29 -2.69 8.11
CA LEU A 184 2.23 -3.52 8.65
C LEU A 184 1.00 -2.67 8.94
N GLY A 185 -0.16 -3.22 8.69
CA GLY A 185 -1.40 -2.50 8.97
C GLY A 185 -2.60 -3.40 9.18
N VAL A 186 -3.66 -2.76 9.63
CA VAL A 186 -4.97 -3.37 9.83
C VAL A 186 -5.92 -2.82 8.79
N LYS A 187 -6.58 -3.71 8.06
CA LYS A 187 -7.74 -3.35 7.25
C LYS A 187 -8.97 -3.90 7.94
N SER A 188 -9.85 -3.01 8.37
CA SER A 188 -11.09 -3.35 9.05
C SER A 188 -12.27 -2.65 8.36
N ASP A 189 -13.43 -3.29 8.40
CA ASP A 189 -14.70 -2.69 7.98
C ASP A 189 -15.35 -1.86 9.09
N ASN A 190 -14.76 -1.87 10.29
CA ASN A 190 -15.25 -1.10 11.42
C ASN A 190 -14.73 0.34 11.37
N PRO A 191 -15.59 1.35 11.28
CA PRO A 191 -15.16 2.75 11.22
C PRO A 191 -14.37 3.24 12.44
N GLN A 192 -14.48 2.56 13.58
CA GLN A 192 -13.74 2.90 14.80
C GLN A 192 -12.25 2.47 14.76
N GLU A 193 -11.91 1.55 13.85
CA GLU A 193 -10.54 1.03 13.68
C GLU A 193 -9.81 1.69 12.48
N VAL A 194 -10.39 2.74 11.89
CA VAL A 194 -9.83 3.38 10.69
C VAL A 194 -8.74 4.38 11.08
N GLY A 195 -7.52 4.10 10.68
CA GLY A 195 -6.36 5.00 10.86
C GLY A 195 -6.15 6.01 9.74
N HIS A 196 -6.67 5.74 8.53
CA HIS A 196 -6.54 6.61 7.36
C HIS A 196 -7.85 6.65 6.58
N ILE A 197 -8.30 7.85 6.24
CA ILE A 197 -9.52 8.08 5.46
C ILE A 197 -9.17 8.86 4.21
N HIS A 198 -9.43 8.30 3.05
CA HIS A 198 -9.33 9.00 1.78
C HIS A 198 -10.70 9.54 1.37
N ALA A 199 -10.86 10.87 1.41
CA ALA A 199 -12.09 11.54 1.03
C ALA A 199 -11.91 12.24 -0.32
N THR A 200 -12.60 11.77 -1.35
CA THR A 200 -12.60 12.40 -2.67
C THR A 200 -13.67 13.46 -2.74
N TYR A 201 -13.27 14.73 -2.85
CA TYR A 201 -14.22 15.86 -3.00
C TYR A 201 -14.67 16.01 -4.45
N ILE A 202 -13.72 15.99 -5.40
CA ILE A 202 -14.00 16.02 -6.83
C ILE A 202 -13.29 14.80 -7.46
N PRO A 203 -14.02 13.94 -8.18
CA PRO A 203 -13.40 12.84 -8.89
C PRO A 203 -12.48 13.34 -10.00
N VAL A 204 -11.58 12.47 -10.48
CA VAL A 204 -10.73 12.78 -11.63
C VAL A 204 -11.61 13.16 -12.81
N SER A 205 -11.48 14.38 -13.28
CA SER A 205 -12.23 14.92 -14.43
C SER A 205 -11.27 15.45 -15.48
N ASP A 206 -11.59 15.19 -16.74
CA ASP A 206 -10.87 15.77 -17.87
C ASP A 206 -11.47 17.15 -18.20
N LEU A 207 -10.62 18.15 -18.29
CA LEU A 207 -11.00 19.52 -18.68
C LEU A 207 -11.03 19.71 -20.20
N GLY A 208 -10.70 18.68 -20.96
CA GLY A 208 -10.63 18.72 -22.41
C GLY A 208 -9.30 19.27 -22.96
N ALA A 209 -9.12 19.15 -24.26
CA ALA A 209 -7.96 19.70 -24.95
C ALA A 209 -8.19 21.18 -25.28
N PHE A 210 -7.24 22.02 -24.89
CA PHE A 210 -7.20 23.43 -25.27
C PHE A 210 -6.18 23.60 -26.40
N ARG A 211 -6.57 24.26 -27.46
CA ARG A 211 -5.65 24.64 -28.52
C ARG A 211 -5.01 25.96 -28.12
N ASP A 212 -3.68 25.93 -28.05
CA ASP A 212 -2.93 27.17 -27.87
C ASP A 212 -3.00 27.97 -29.18
N PRO A 213 -3.37 29.27 -29.14
CA PRO A 213 -3.56 30.10 -30.33
C PRO A 213 -2.27 30.30 -31.13
#